data_1e658787c21ec4e366ca29ab626a4455
#
_entry.id   1e658787c21ec4e366ca29ab626a4455
#
_cell.length_a   1.000
_cell.length_b   1.000
_cell.length_c   1.000
_cell.angle_alpha   90.00
_cell.angle_beta   90.00
_cell.angle_gamma   90.00
#
_symmetry.space_group_name_H-M   'P 1'
#
loop_
_entity.id
_entity.type
_entity.pdbx_description
1 polymer ?
#
loop_
_entity_poly.entity_id
_entity_poly.type
_entity_poly.pdbx_seq_one_letter_code
_entity_poly.pdbx_strand_id
1 'polypeptide(L)'
;MAGLTATPEAVAGRVASIKDAVTRVGTAASAYADISTKALAPGGSTADTASSQAELVSEIKKLLAEVQGPFRAMFDLFGSLSKVAALRCLAEMGVFAAIPASGEPAAVDEILSRLEVDVDRALLVRLLRITAADGPLVEVGEETYAQTAFSGVMAHPDLVATFKHIVDESGPAITLMPQFFIENGWKQPTDPTNCPYTFAHRTEGSEMWTHIAKFPERQKNSNRAMKAQSFDGVWSVGLFPFAEKIKELGKDTDASTPLVVDIGGGAGHTSAQIRELCKGIEGTVVLQDLSEVIADVSPTEGVVAMAHDFFKEQPVKGVPIYFLRRILHDWADASSVTILRRIADAMDRELPSRLVIAEQILPTRGISSESALVDMLMMTFTGMERTEKQWEELLAQAGLKAVHFYRALGTPFGAVEAVLA
;
A
#
# COMPACT_ATOMS: atom_id res chain seq x y z
N MET A 1 -43.40 2.69 3.81
CA MET A 1 -42.54 1.46 3.99
C MET A 1 -43.50 0.29 4.15
N ALA A 2 -43.87 -0.36 3.03
CA ALA A 2 -44.65 -1.57 3.05
C ALA A 2 -43.74 -2.69 3.63
N GLY A 3 -44.21 -3.35 4.72
CA GLY A 3 -43.46 -4.37 5.42
C GLY A 3 -43.09 -5.51 4.47
N LEU A 4 -41.80 -5.71 4.30
CA LEU A 4 -41.22 -6.98 3.86
C LEU A 4 -41.40 -7.98 5.01
N THR A 5 -42.63 -8.49 5.17
CA THR A 5 -42.87 -9.70 5.97
C THR A 5 -42.18 -10.81 5.21
N ALA A 6 -40.98 -11.22 5.67
CA ALA A 6 -40.26 -12.34 5.09
C ALA A 6 -41.16 -13.57 5.20
N THR A 7 -41.38 -14.28 4.09
CA THR A 7 -42.11 -15.54 4.12
C THR A 7 -41.36 -16.57 4.97
N PRO A 8 -42.06 -17.54 5.61
CA PRO A 8 -41.38 -18.59 6.37
C PRO A 8 -40.27 -19.30 5.57
N GLU A 9 -40.46 -19.47 4.27
CA GLU A 9 -39.49 -20.09 3.35
C GLU A 9 -38.24 -19.16 3.17
N ALA A 10 -38.45 -17.85 3.02
CA ALA A 10 -37.34 -16.91 2.94
C ALA A 10 -36.52 -16.84 4.24
N VAL A 11 -37.20 -16.91 5.40
CA VAL A 11 -36.52 -17.00 6.71
C VAL A 11 -35.76 -18.32 6.84
N ALA A 12 -36.36 -19.47 6.48
CA ALA A 12 -35.69 -20.75 6.51
C ALA A 12 -34.47 -20.79 5.58
N GLY A 13 -34.58 -20.25 4.36
CA GLY A 13 -33.46 -20.13 3.41
C GLY A 13 -32.32 -19.29 3.98
N ARG A 14 -32.62 -18.15 4.59
CA ARG A 14 -31.61 -17.28 5.23
C ARG A 14 -30.93 -17.98 6.41
N VAL A 15 -31.68 -18.68 7.26
CA VAL A 15 -31.11 -19.43 8.37
C VAL A 15 -30.17 -20.53 7.86
N ALA A 16 -30.53 -21.23 6.77
CA ALA A 16 -29.69 -22.24 6.15
C ALA A 16 -28.37 -21.60 5.61
N SER A 17 -28.46 -20.48 4.90
CA SER A 17 -27.30 -19.73 4.38
C SER A 17 -26.36 -19.29 5.50
N ILE A 18 -26.88 -18.75 6.61
CA ILE A 18 -26.08 -18.36 7.79
C ILE A 18 -25.38 -19.57 8.40
N LYS A 19 -26.06 -20.71 8.56
CA LYS A 19 -25.44 -21.94 9.11
C LYS A 19 -24.30 -22.44 8.23
N ASP A 20 -24.48 -22.41 6.92
CA ASP A 20 -23.46 -22.79 5.96
C ASP A 20 -22.25 -21.82 6.01
N ALA A 21 -22.51 -20.52 6.12
CA ALA A 21 -21.45 -19.52 6.30
C ALA A 21 -20.67 -19.72 7.61
N VAL A 22 -21.34 -20.02 8.72
CA VAL A 22 -20.68 -20.38 10.00
C VAL A 22 -19.77 -21.59 9.83
N THR A 23 -20.22 -22.60 9.10
CA THR A 23 -19.42 -23.82 8.82
C THR A 23 -18.16 -23.47 8.02
N ARG A 24 -18.27 -22.62 6.99
CA ARG A 24 -17.10 -22.17 6.21
C ARG A 24 -16.11 -21.37 7.07
N VAL A 25 -16.60 -20.47 7.92
CA VAL A 25 -15.73 -19.73 8.87
C VAL A 25 -15.02 -20.69 9.82
N GLY A 26 -15.71 -21.70 10.35
CA GLY A 26 -15.12 -22.72 11.21
C GLY A 26 -14.01 -23.51 10.52
N THR A 27 -14.22 -23.88 9.26
CA THR A 27 -13.22 -24.58 8.43
C THR A 27 -11.99 -23.69 8.18
N ALA A 28 -12.20 -22.46 7.77
CA ALA A 28 -11.12 -21.51 7.52
C ALA A 28 -10.33 -21.18 8.80
N ALA A 29 -11.01 -21.04 9.95
CA ALA A 29 -10.37 -20.82 11.24
C ALA A 29 -9.48 -21.99 11.67
N SER A 30 -9.95 -23.23 11.47
CA SER A 30 -9.15 -24.42 11.75
C SER A 30 -7.92 -24.50 10.85
N ALA A 31 -8.07 -24.23 9.55
CA ALA A 31 -6.96 -24.21 8.62
C ALA A 31 -5.91 -23.14 9.00
N TYR A 32 -6.35 -21.93 9.34
CA TYR A 32 -5.47 -20.87 9.81
C TYR A 32 -4.71 -21.24 11.09
N ALA A 33 -5.38 -21.84 12.07
CA ALA A 33 -4.76 -22.28 13.31
C ALA A 33 -3.69 -23.35 13.08
N ASP A 34 -3.98 -24.34 12.22
CA ASP A 34 -3.05 -25.41 11.87
C ASP A 34 -1.81 -24.89 11.14
N ILE A 35 -2.01 -24.00 10.17
CA ILE A 35 -0.91 -23.38 9.38
C ILE A 35 -0.06 -22.47 10.28
N SER A 36 -0.69 -21.64 11.11
CA SER A 36 0.01 -20.75 12.04
C SER A 36 0.85 -21.54 13.06
N THR A 37 0.32 -22.63 13.57
CA THR A 37 1.05 -23.53 14.49
C THR A 37 2.28 -24.15 13.81
N LYS A 38 2.14 -24.59 12.56
CA LYS A 38 3.27 -25.13 11.78
C LYS A 38 4.32 -24.06 11.44
N ALA A 39 3.88 -22.83 11.17
CA ALA A 39 4.78 -21.71 10.88
C ALA A 39 5.65 -21.32 12.08
N LEU A 40 5.17 -21.50 13.30
CA LEU A 40 5.91 -21.27 14.54
C LEU A 40 6.93 -22.38 14.88
N ALA A 41 6.87 -23.53 14.20
CA ALA A 41 7.84 -24.60 14.39
C ALA A 41 9.22 -24.26 13.77
N PRO A 42 10.34 -24.82 14.28
CA PRO A 42 11.65 -24.62 13.70
C PRO A 42 11.66 -24.97 12.21
N GLY A 43 12.04 -24.02 11.34
CA GLY A 43 12.05 -24.16 9.88
C GLY A 43 10.70 -23.94 9.20
N GLY A 44 9.68 -23.49 9.92
CA GLY A 44 8.35 -23.17 9.37
C GLY A 44 8.37 -21.93 8.47
N SER A 45 7.48 -21.92 7.48
CA SER A 45 7.27 -20.77 6.57
C SER A 45 6.04 -19.97 7.00
N THR A 46 6.16 -18.65 7.02
CA THR A 46 5.04 -17.74 7.29
C THR A 46 4.21 -17.38 6.05
N ALA A 47 4.65 -17.76 4.86
CA ALA A 47 3.99 -17.41 3.60
C ALA A 47 2.55 -17.95 3.52
N ASP A 48 2.32 -19.21 3.94
CA ASP A 48 1.00 -19.83 3.92
C ASP A 48 0.06 -19.24 4.99
N THR A 49 0.62 -18.66 6.06
CA THR A 49 -0.15 -18.03 7.14
C THR A 49 -0.92 -16.81 6.64
N ALA A 50 -0.30 -15.96 5.84
CA ALA A 50 -0.94 -14.77 5.29
C ALA A 50 -2.13 -15.14 4.36
N SER A 51 -1.96 -16.16 3.52
CA SER A 51 -3.02 -16.64 2.63
C SER A 51 -4.21 -17.21 3.41
N SER A 52 -3.95 -18.05 4.41
CA SER A 52 -5.02 -18.64 5.22
C SER A 52 -5.72 -17.61 6.11
N GLN A 53 -5.01 -16.58 6.57
CA GLN A 53 -5.60 -15.46 7.28
C GLN A 53 -6.54 -14.65 6.37
N ALA A 54 -6.11 -14.35 5.14
CA ALA A 54 -6.93 -13.63 4.17
C ALA A 54 -8.22 -14.38 3.83
N GLU A 55 -8.14 -15.72 3.68
CA GLU A 55 -9.31 -16.57 3.48
C GLU A 55 -10.27 -16.52 4.67
N LEU A 56 -9.76 -16.68 5.90
CA LEU A 56 -10.57 -16.58 7.12
C LEU A 56 -11.27 -15.20 7.21
N VAL A 57 -10.55 -14.12 6.98
CA VAL A 57 -11.12 -12.76 6.98
C VAL A 57 -12.21 -12.62 5.91
N SER A 58 -12.01 -13.20 4.72
CA SER A 58 -13.01 -13.21 3.65
C SER A 58 -14.29 -13.92 4.07
N GLU A 59 -14.20 -15.12 4.66
CA GLU A 59 -15.37 -15.86 5.12
C GLU A 59 -16.09 -15.17 6.29
N ILE A 60 -15.35 -14.52 7.22
CA ILE A 60 -15.96 -13.71 8.29
C ILE A 60 -16.75 -12.53 7.70
N LYS A 61 -16.20 -11.83 6.70
CA LYS A 61 -16.90 -10.72 6.02
C LYS A 61 -18.18 -11.19 5.32
N LYS A 62 -18.14 -12.34 4.66
CA LYS A 62 -19.33 -12.95 4.04
C LYS A 62 -20.40 -13.30 5.09
N LEU A 63 -20.00 -13.94 6.19
CA LEU A 63 -20.92 -14.23 7.30
C LEU A 63 -21.54 -12.95 7.88
N LEU A 64 -20.72 -11.91 8.10
CA LEU A 64 -21.21 -10.63 8.60
C LEU A 64 -22.27 -10.02 7.68
N ALA A 65 -22.01 -10.01 6.36
CA ALA A 65 -22.96 -9.51 5.37
C ALA A 65 -24.27 -10.29 5.37
N GLU A 66 -24.22 -11.63 5.50
CA GLU A 66 -25.41 -12.50 5.60
C GLU A 66 -26.23 -12.18 6.87
N VAL A 67 -25.56 -11.99 8.02
CA VAL A 67 -26.22 -11.72 9.30
C VAL A 67 -26.81 -10.33 9.35
N GLN A 68 -26.11 -9.31 8.88
CA GLN A 68 -26.57 -7.91 8.88
C GLN A 68 -27.71 -7.67 7.89
N GLY A 69 -27.64 -8.31 6.73
CA GLY A 69 -28.52 -8.04 5.60
C GLY A 69 -28.21 -6.71 4.90
N PRO A 70 -28.79 -6.50 3.71
CA PRO A 70 -28.37 -5.41 2.81
C PRO A 70 -28.57 -3.99 3.37
N PHE A 71 -29.63 -3.77 4.11
CA PHE A 71 -29.93 -2.45 4.67
C PHE A 71 -28.89 -2.03 5.73
N ARG A 72 -28.58 -2.94 6.67
CA ARG A 72 -27.58 -2.67 7.71
C ARG A 72 -26.19 -2.52 7.10
N ALA A 73 -25.82 -3.37 6.15
CA ALA A 73 -24.55 -3.29 5.45
C ALA A 73 -24.36 -1.94 4.73
N MET A 74 -25.44 -1.39 4.13
CA MET A 74 -25.39 -0.06 3.54
C MET A 74 -25.15 1.05 4.58
N PHE A 75 -25.77 0.97 5.76
CA PHE A 75 -25.53 1.93 6.83
C PHE A 75 -24.12 1.87 7.38
N ASP A 76 -23.52 0.69 7.42
CA ASP A 76 -22.13 0.53 7.88
C ASP A 76 -21.10 1.21 6.96
N LEU A 77 -21.41 1.38 5.66
CA LEU A 77 -20.59 2.20 4.76
C LEU A 77 -20.55 3.66 5.19
N PHE A 78 -21.72 4.26 5.52
CA PHE A 78 -21.76 5.63 6.06
C PHE A 78 -21.07 5.73 7.42
N GLY A 79 -21.27 4.73 8.27
CA GLY A 79 -20.58 4.61 9.56
C GLY A 79 -19.06 4.60 9.41
N SER A 80 -18.56 3.87 8.42
CA SER A 80 -17.11 3.79 8.13
C SER A 80 -16.53 5.16 7.75
N LEU A 81 -17.24 5.94 6.91
CA LEU A 81 -16.81 7.30 6.55
C LEU A 81 -16.73 8.20 7.79
N SER A 82 -17.76 8.16 8.64
CA SER A 82 -17.78 8.94 9.89
C SER A 82 -16.69 8.52 10.87
N LYS A 83 -16.38 7.21 10.99
CA LYS A 83 -15.28 6.70 11.82
C LYS A 83 -13.92 7.18 11.33
N VAL A 84 -13.65 7.12 10.01
CA VAL A 84 -12.39 7.62 9.43
C VAL A 84 -12.21 9.10 9.77
N ALA A 85 -13.25 9.92 9.63
CA ALA A 85 -13.20 11.33 9.99
C ALA A 85 -12.93 11.55 11.49
N ALA A 86 -13.62 10.80 12.36
CA ALA A 86 -13.40 10.87 13.80
C ALA A 86 -11.98 10.44 14.19
N LEU A 87 -11.49 9.33 13.64
CA LEU A 87 -10.11 8.86 13.85
C LEU A 87 -9.08 9.89 13.40
N ARG A 88 -9.34 10.56 12.27
CA ARG A 88 -8.44 11.61 11.77
C ARG A 88 -8.39 12.81 12.73
N CYS A 89 -9.54 13.21 13.30
CA CYS A 89 -9.61 14.26 14.34
C CYS A 89 -8.86 13.83 15.61
N LEU A 90 -9.11 12.63 16.12
CA LEU A 90 -8.46 12.12 17.33
C LEU A 90 -6.93 11.99 17.17
N ALA A 91 -6.48 11.58 15.98
CA ALA A 91 -5.04 11.53 15.64
C ALA A 91 -4.41 12.94 15.59
N GLU A 92 -5.15 13.96 15.10
CA GLU A 92 -4.68 15.35 15.09
C GLU A 92 -4.56 15.91 16.50
N MET A 93 -5.53 15.63 17.36
CA MET A 93 -5.57 16.06 18.76
C MET A 93 -4.51 15.35 19.63
N GLY A 94 -3.90 14.25 19.17
CA GLY A 94 -2.96 13.45 19.95
C GLY A 94 -3.61 12.50 20.96
N VAL A 95 -4.90 12.19 20.80
CA VAL A 95 -5.68 11.38 21.76
C VAL A 95 -5.08 9.99 21.97
N PHE A 96 -4.56 9.34 20.93
CA PHE A 96 -3.95 8.01 21.05
C PHE A 96 -2.67 7.99 21.90
N ALA A 97 -1.96 9.11 22.00
CA ALA A 97 -0.83 9.25 22.93
C ALA A 97 -1.30 9.61 24.36
N ALA A 98 -2.47 10.24 24.50
CA ALA A 98 -3.03 10.63 25.79
C ALA A 98 -3.67 9.45 26.56
N ILE A 99 -4.08 8.38 25.87
CA ILE A 99 -4.58 7.15 26.49
C ILE A 99 -3.39 6.18 26.71
N PRO A 100 -3.22 5.58 27.92
CA PRO A 100 -2.09 4.69 28.19
C PRO A 100 -2.00 3.51 27.21
N ALA A 101 -0.79 3.30 26.64
CA ALA A 101 -0.52 2.18 25.74
C ALA A 101 -0.52 0.81 26.47
N SER A 102 -0.43 0.81 27.80
CA SER A 102 -0.54 -0.38 28.65
C SER A 102 -1.92 -1.05 28.59
N GLY A 103 -2.93 -0.36 28.03
CA GLY A 103 -4.33 -0.79 28.07
C GLY A 103 -5.08 -0.35 29.33
N GLU A 104 -4.43 0.39 30.21
CA GLU A 104 -5.13 1.02 31.35
C GLU A 104 -6.12 2.06 30.86
N PRO A 105 -7.35 2.07 31.40
CA PRO A 105 -8.36 3.05 31.00
C PRO A 105 -8.00 4.48 31.43
N ALA A 106 -8.48 5.45 30.66
CA ALA A 106 -8.43 6.87 31.00
C ALA A 106 -9.82 7.49 30.86
N ALA A 107 -10.24 8.26 31.87
CA ALA A 107 -11.46 9.05 31.77
C ALA A 107 -11.28 10.24 30.83
N VAL A 108 -12.38 10.74 30.24
CA VAL A 108 -12.34 11.88 29.31
C VAL A 108 -11.60 13.08 29.87
N ASP A 109 -11.80 13.40 31.14
CA ASP A 109 -11.16 14.56 31.79
C ASP A 109 -9.64 14.34 31.97
N GLU A 110 -9.19 13.12 32.18
CA GLU A 110 -7.78 12.76 32.19
C GLU A 110 -7.18 12.86 30.77
N ILE A 111 -7.90 12.39 29.74
CA ILE A 111 -7.47 12.52 28.34
C ILE A 111 -7.29 14.00 28.02
N LEU A 112 -8.31 14.83 28.29
CA LEU A 112 -8.26 16.28 28.08
C LEU A 112 -7.06 16.95 28.75
N SER A 113 -6.75 16.56 30.00
CA SER A 113 -5.62 17.13 30.73
C SER A 113 -4.26 16.83 30.13
N ARG A 114 -4.17 15.81 29.24
CA ARG A 114 -2.92 15.36 28.60
C ARG A 114 -2.79 15.88 27.15
N LEU A 115 -3.86 16.47 26.60
CA LEU A 115 -3.81 17.04 25.24
C LEU A 115 -3.06 18.37 25.24
N GLU A 116 -2.29 18.62 24.17
CA GLU A 116 -1.60 19.89 23.96
C GLU A 116 -2.50 20.96 23.32
N VAL A 117 -3.68 20.56 22.83
CA VAL A 117 -4.67 21.42 22.20
C VAL A 117 -5.89 21.58 23.08
N ASP A 118 -6.48 22.76 23.09
CA ASP A 118 -7.76 23.01 23.78
C ASP A 118 -8.90 22.38 23.00
N VAL A 119 -9.61 21.45 23.62
CA VAL A 119 -10.68 20.65 22.98
C VAL A 119 -11.95 20.72 23.80
N ASP A 120 -13.06 21.05 23.15
CA ASP A 120 -14.37 20.96 23.77
C ASP A 120 -14.69 19.53 24.22
N ARG A 121 -15.05 19.37 25.50
CA ARG A 121 -15.32 18.07 26.11
C ARG A 121 -16.42 17.29 25.39
N ALA A 122 -17.52 17.97 24.99
CA ALA A 122 -18.63 17.30 24.35
C ALA A 122 -18.26 16.83 22.92
N LEU A 123 -17.41 17.60 22.23
CA LEU A 123 -16.86 17.18 20.93
C LEU A 123 -16.00 15.92 21.11
N LEU A 124 -15.08 15.92 22.08
CA LEU A 124 -14.19 14.76 22.31
C LEU A 124 -15.01 13.50 22.62
N VAL A 125 -15.99 13.59 23.53
CA VAL A 125 -16.88 12.45 23.86
C VAL A 125 -17.58 11.89 22.63
N ARG A 126 -18.09 12.74 21.73
CA ARG A 126 -18.76 12.28 20.48
C ARG A 126 -17.80 11.54 19.54
N LEU A 127 -16.57 12.02 19.40
CA LEU A 127 -15.55 11.38 18.56
C LEU A 127 -15.07 10.05 19.18
N LEU A 128 -14.92 9.99 20.50
CA LEU A 128 -14.55 8.76 21.20
C LEU A 128 -15.64 7.70 21.10
N ARG A 129 -16.90 8.04 21.27
CA ARG A 129 -18.05 7.11 21.18
C ARG A 129 -18.13 6.39 19.84
N ILE A 130 -17.99 7.10 18.71
CA ILE A 130 -18.04 6.45 17.40
C ILE A 130 -16.83 5.55 17.15
N THR A 131 -15.67 5.90 17.72
CA THR A 131 -14.45 5.09 17.57
C THR A 131 -14.40 3.92 18.54
N ALA A 132 -15.16 3.96 19.62
CA ALA A 132 -15.26 2.86 20.58
C ALA A 132 -16.38 1.85 20.26
N ALA A 133 -17.37 2.25 19.44
CA ALA A 133 -18.54 1.40 19.15
C ALA A 133 -18.16 0.05 18.50
N ASP A 134 -17.18 0.03 17.59
CA ASP A 134 -16.64 -1.16 16.91
C ASP A 134 -15.27 -0.84 16.28
N GLY A 135 -14.47 -0.06 16.97
CA GLY A 135 -13.25 0.53 16.46
C GLY A 135 -12.00 0.29 17.30
N PRO A 136 -10.98 1.13 17.12
CA PRO A 136 -9.68 0.96 17.77
C PRO A 136 -9.67 1.24 19.28
N LEU A 137 -10.70 1.90 19.82
CA LEU A 137 -10.85 2.12 21.25
C LEU A 137 -11.96 1.25 21.82
N VAL A 138 -11.97 1.05 23.12
CA VAL A 138 -13.05 0.40 23.86
C VAL A 138 -13.51 1.30 25.00
N GLU A 139 -14.82 1.48 25.18
CA GLU A 139 -15.41 2.13 26.34
C GLU A 139 -15.61 1.08 27.43
N VAL A 140 -14.90 1.22 28.54
CA VAL A 140 -14.88 0.25 29.66
C VAL A 140 -15.68 0.73 30.87
N GLY A 141 -16.13 1.96 30.86
CA GLY A 141 -16.96 2.61 31.89
C GLY A 141 -17.55 3.89 31.33
N GLU A 142 -18.39 4.58 32.08
CA GLU A 142 -18.98 5.85 31.67
C GLU A 142 -17.87 6.84 31.30
N GLU A 143 -17.86 7.25 30.01
CA GLU A 143 -16.86 8.15 29.42
C GLU A 143 -15.39 7.80 29.79
N THR A 144 -15.11 6.50 29.86
CA THR A 144 -13.80 5.95 30.21
C THR A 144 -13.35 4.98 29.12
N TYR A 145 -12.19 5.25 28.51
CA TYR A 145 -11.73 4.58 27.29
C TYR A 145 -10.37 3.92 27.50
N ALA A 146 -10.18 2.80 26.84
CA ALA A 146 -8.90 2.09 26.81
C ALA A 146 -8.47 1.81 25.37
N GLN A 147 -7.17 1.64 25.19
CA GLN A 147 -6.59 1.21 23.91
C GLN A 147 -6.86 -0.27 23.66
N THR A 148 -7.01 -0.63 22.38
CA THR A 148 -6.98 -2.00 21.87
C THR A 148 -5.67 -2.25 21.13
N ALA A 149 -5.41 -3.49 20.68
CA ALA A 149 -4.28 -3.79 19.81
C ALA A 149 -4.30 -2.94 18.51
N PHE A 150 -5.49 -2.59 18.02
CA PHE A 150 -5.62 -1.72 16.84
C PHE A 150 -5.18 -0.27 17.13
N SER A 151 -5.55 0.29 18.27
CA SER A 151 -5.12 1.67 18.60
C SER A 151 -3.63 1.81 18.85
N GLY A 152 -2.93 0.73 19.18
CA GLY A 152 -1.47 0.70 19.25
C GLY A 152 -0.81 1.06 17.90
N VAL A 153 -1.44 0.70 16.78
CA VAL A 153 -1.01 1.12 15.44
C VAL A 153 -1.08 2.65 15.30
N MET A 154 -2.14 3.26 15.83
CA MET A 154 -2.36 4.71 15.80
C MET A 154 -1.42 5.51 16.73
N ALA A 155 -0.69 4.84 17.63
CA ALA A 155 0.35 5.46 18.44
C ALA A 155 1.73 5.45 17.76
N HIS A 156 1.94 4.66 16.70
CA HIS A 156 3.21 4.60 15.99
C HIS A 156 3.35 5.77 15.00
N PRO A 157 4.40 6.60 15.09
CA PRO A 157 4.51 7.84 14.30
C PRO A 157 4.42 7.66 12.78
N ASP A 158 5.02 6.61 12.23
CA ASP A 158 5.04 6.38 10.78
C ASP A 158 3.70 5.80 10.28
N LEU A 159 3.02 4.98 11.11
CA LEU A 159 1.70 4.42 10.78
C LEU A 159 0.59 5.49 10.88
N VAL A 160 0.66 6.36 11.89
CA VAL A 160 -0.23 7.55 11.97
C VAL A 160 0.01 8.49 10.79
N ALA A 161 1.26 8.70 10.38
CA ALA A 161 1.56 9.53 9.22
C ALA A 161 1.00 8.91 7.93
N THR A 162 1.08 7.58 7.78
CA THR A 162 0.45 6.83 6.68
C THR A 162 -1.06 7.04 6.67
N PHE A 163 -1.70 6.88 7.84
CA PHE A 163 -3.14 7.11 7.96
C PHE A 163 -3.52 8.56 7.60
N LYS A 164 -2.80 9.57 8.13
CA LYS A 164 -3.00 10.98 7.80
C LYS A 164 -2.81 11.22 6.30
N HIS A 165 -1.75 10.69 5.71
CA HIS A 165 -1.48 10.83 4.28
C HIS A 165 -2.64 10.28 3.42
N ILE A 166 -3.09 9.06 3.66
CA ILE A 166 -4.19 8.45 2.90
C ILE A 166 -5.49 9.24 3.07
N VAL A 167 -5.83 9.63 4.30
CA VAL A 167 -7.09 10.34 4.59
C VAL A 167 -7.06 11.76 4.04
N ASP A 168 -5.96 12.47 4.17
CA ASP A 168 -5.85 13.88 3.78
C ASP A 168 -5.63 14.04 2.28
N GLU A 169 -4.91 13.12 1.63
CA GLU A 169 -4.62 13.19 0.19
C GLU A 169 -5.71 12.51 -0.65
N SER A 170 -5.98 11.24 -0.39
CA SER A 170 -6.92 10.46 -1.21
C SER A 170 -8.38 10.58 -0.75
N GLY A 171 -8.64 10.85 0.52
CA GLY A 171 -10.00 10.93 1.07
C GLY A 171 -10.90 11.93 0.34
N PRO A 172 -10.50 13.21 0.19
CA PRO A 172 -11.26 14.20 -0.59
C PRO A 172 -11.45 13.78 -2.05
N ALA A 173 -10.41 13.23 -2.69
CA ALA A 173 -10.45 12.76 -4.07
C ALA A 173 -11.46 11.63 -4.27
N ILE A 174 -11.49 10.64 -3.37
CA ILE A 174 -12.46 9.54 -3.40
C ILE A 174 -13.88 10.07 -3.18
N THR A 175 -14.09 10.97 -2.23
CA THR A 175 -15.41 11.51 -1.90
C THR A 175 -15.99 12.34 -3.05
N LEU A 176 -15.16 13.10 -3.76
CA LEU A 176 -15.56 13.94 -4.90
C LEU A 176 -15.42 13.25 -6.26
N MET A 177 -14.98 12.00 -6.28
CA MET A 177 -14.78 11.21 -7.52
C MET A 177 -16.03 11.16 -8.43
N PRO A 178 -17.25 10.95 -7.91
CA PRO A 178 -18.45 10.98 -8.76
C PRO A 178 -18.64 12.32 -9.47
N GLN A 179 -18.38 13.44 -8.78
CA GLN A 179 -18.47 14.78 -9.37
C GLN A 179 -17.42 14.97 -10.47
N PHE A 180 -16.18 14.57 -10.21
CA PHE A 180 -15.11 14.59 -11.21
C PHE A 180 -15.52 13.83 -12.48
N PHE A 181 -16.03 12.61 -12.36
CA PHE A 181 -16.40 11.79 -13.52
C PHE A 181 -17.64 12.32 -14.26
N ILE A 182 -18.61 12.93 -13.55
CA ILE A 182 -19.72 13.61 -14.19
C ILE A 182 -19.22 14.74 -15.09
N GLU A 183 -18.27 15.54 -14.62
CA GLU A 183 -17.72 16.67 -15.38
C GLU A 183 -16.73 16.25 -16.49
N ASN A 184 -16.05 15.10 -16.34
CA ASN A 184 -15.03 14.61 -17.27
C ASN A 184 -15.50 13.43 -18.16
N GLY A 185 -16.79 13.11 -18.18
CA GLY A 185 -17.39 12.18 -19.16
C GLY A 185 -17.11 10.70 -18.91
N TRP A 186 -16.94 10.27 -17.64
CA TRP A 186 -16.77 8.86 -17.26
C TRP A 186 -15.61 8.14 -17.94
N LYS A 187 -14.48 8.81 -18.05
CA LYS A 187 -13.26 8.26 -18.67
C LYS A 187 -12.18 8.01 -17.62
N GLN A 188 -11.34 7.01 -17.88
CA GLN A 188 -10.14 6.77 -17.08
C GLN A 188 -9.28 8.04 -17.04
N PRO A 189 -8.90 8.56 -15.86
CA PRO A 189 -8.01 9.70 -15.75
C PRO A 189 -6.59 9.28 -16.17
N THR A 190 -6.00 10.02 -17.08
CA THR A 190 -4.64 9.77 -17.61
C THR A 190 -3.75 11.01 -17.57
N ASP A 191 -4.33 12.17 -17.28
CA ASP A 191 -3.62 13.44 -17.15
C ASP A 191 -3.42 13.77 -15.66
N PRO A 192 -2.17 13.77 -15.14
CA PRO A 192 -1.88 14.02 -13.72
C PRO A 192 -2.26 15.44 -13.28
N THR A 193 -2.50 16.36 -14.22
CA THR A 193 -2.98 17.73 -13.94
C THR A 193 -4.50 17.83 -13.96
N ASN A 194 -5.21 16.79 -14.44
CA ASN A 194 -6.68 16.70 -14.49
C ASN A 194 -7.15 15.32 -14.04
N CYS A 195 -7.19 15.08 -12.74
CA CYS A 195 -7.56 13.83 -12.11
C CYS A 195 -8.41 14.09 -10.86
N PRO A 196 -9.00 13.06 -10.22
CA PRO A 196 -9.79 13.24 -9.00
C PRO A 196 -9.06 13.98 -7.89
N TYR A 197 -7.75 13.77 -7.74
CA TYR A 197 -6.92 14.46 -6.77
C TYR A 197 -6.87 15.98 -7.04
N THR A 198 -6.48 16.35 -8.27
CA THR A 198 -6.33 17.77 -8.64
C THR A 198 -7.68 18.52 -8.59
N PHE A 199 -8.76 17.82 -8.91
CA PHE A 199 -10.13 18.33 -8.80
C PHE A 199 -10.50 18.61 -7.33
N ALA A 200 -10.29 17.64 -6.44
CA ALA A 200 -10.65 17.73 -5.03
C ALA A 200 -9.84 18.78 -4.27
N HIS A 201 -8.54 18.84 -4.53
CA HIS A 201 -7.60 19.73 -3.86
C HIS A 201 -7.45 21.09 -4.53
N ARG A 202 -8.08 21.31 -5.70
CA ARG A 202 -8.02 22.59 -6.45
C ARG A 202 -6.56 23.03 -6.69
N THR A 203 -5.77 22.14 -7.27
CA THR A 203 -4.31 22.29 -7.35
C THR A 203 -3.83 23.31 -8.38
N GLU A 204 -4.76 23.98 -9.10
CA GLU A 204 -4.45 25.00 -10.13
C GLU A 204 -3.50 24.51 -11.23
N GLY A 205 -3.68 23.24 -11.66
CA GLY A 205 -2.87 22.61 -12.70
C GLY A 205 -1.56 21.98 -12.21
N SER A 206 -1.30 21.97 -10.89
CA SER A 206 -0.18 21.21 -10.32
C SER A 206 -0.60 19.74 -10.13
N GLU A 207 0.26 18.81 -10.48
CA GLU A 207 0.09 17.40 -10.13
C GLU A 207 0.23 17.16 -8.61
N MET A 208 -0.16 15.96 -8.14
CA MET A 208 -0.22 15.61 -6.72
C MET A 208 1.10 15.87 -5.99
N TRP A 209 2.23 15.34 -6.47
CA TRP A 209 3.51 15.43 -5.78
C TRP A 209 4.00 16.86 -5.67
N THR A 210 3.90 17.64 -6.76
CA THR A 210 4.20 19.06 -6.78
C THR A 210 3.27 19.86 -5.86
N HIS A 211 2.01 19.46 -5.72
CA HIS A 211 1.06 20.11 -4.83
C HIS A 211 1.39 19.83 -3.35
N ILE A 212 1.63 18.58 -2.98
CA ILE A 212 1.97 18.18 -1.60
C ILE A 212 3.24 18.91 -1.12
N ALA A 213 4.26 19.05 -1.99
CA ALA A 213 5.52 19.71 -1.67
C ALA A 213 5.36 21.18 -1.23
N LYS A 214 4.23 21.84 -1.54
CA LYS A 214 3.91 23.20 -1.07
C LYS A 214 3.56 23.26 0.43
N PHE A 215 3.29 22.11 1.06
CA PHE A 215 2.81 22.00 2.44
C PHE A 215 3.75 21.10 3.27
N PRO A 216 4.66 21.68 4.08
CA PRO A 216 5.72 20.93 4.78
C PRO A 216 5.24 19.77 5.63
N GLU A 217 4.14 19.92 6.40
CA GLU A 217 3.60 18.82 7.22
C GLU A 217 2.97 17.72 6.37
N ARG A 218 2.30 18.03 5.27
CA ARG A 218 1.76 17.02 4.33
C ARG A 218 2.90 16.26 3.65
N GLN A 219 3.95 16.97 3.22
CA GLN A 219 5.15 16.37 2.65
C GLN A 219 5.84 15.44 3.65
N LYS A 220 5.96 15.84 4.92
CA LYS A 220 6.54 15.03 5.98
C LYS A 220 5.71 13.76 6.23
N ASN A 221 4.38 13.87 6.26
CA ASN A 221 3.50 12.70 6.39
C ASN A 221 3.62 11.77 5.17
N SER A 222 3.70 12.32 3.96
CA SER A 222 3.94 11.56 2.74
C SER A 222 5.25 10.77 2.79
N ASN A 223 6.37 11.44 3.12
CA ASN A 223 7.67 10.80 3.24
C ASN A 223 7.67 9.67 4.29
N ARG A 224 7.02 9.88 5.44
CA ARG A 224 6.85 8.85 6.46
C ARG A 224 5.97 7.69 6.01
N ALA A 225 4.89 7.99 5.29
CA ALA A 225 4.01 6.97 4.71
C ALA A 225 4.76 6.09 3.72
N MET A 226 5.55 6.68 2.82
CA MET A 226 6.38 5.92 1.88
C MET A 226 7.42 5.06 2.59
N LYS A 227 8.03 5.58 3.66
CA LYS A 227 8.94 4.83 4.51
C LYS A 227 8.24 3.65 5.20
N ALA A 228 7.07 3.86 5.81
CA ALA A 228 6.32 2.80 6.46
C ALA A 228 5.91 1.69 5.48
N GLN A 229 5.46 2.06 4.28
CA GLN A 229 5.13 1.11 3.22
C GLN A 229 6.36 0.35 2.68
N SER A 230 7.57 0.88 2.85
CA SER A 230 8.77 0.14 2.44
C SER A 230 9.09 -1.03 3.36
N PHE A 231 8.60 -1.05 4.60
CA PHE A 231 8.71 -2.22 5.50
C PHE A 231 7.71 -3.32 5.13
N ASP A 232 6.53 -2.95 4.65
CA ASP A 232 5.56 -3.90 4.13
C ASP A 232 5.96 -4.29 2.69
N GLY A 233 6.07 -5.59 2.45
CA GLY A 233 6.44 -6.11 1.13
C GLY A 233 7.93 -5.99 0.75
N VAL A 234 8.83 -5.55 1.65
CA VAL A 234 10.30 -5.57 1.41
C VAL A 234 10.78 -6.99 1.05
N TRP A 235 10.15 -8.02 1.63
CA TRP A 235 10.42 -9.41 1.29
C TRP A 235 10.20 -9.71 -0.22
N SER A 236 9.34 -8.97 -0.92
CA SER A 236 9.08 -9.16 -2.36
C SER A 236 10.32 -8.87 -3.22
N VAL A 237 11.26 -8.08 -2.73
CA VAL A 237 12.55 -7.83 -3.38
C VAL A 237 13.31 -9.14 -3.56
N GLY A 238 13.29 -10.03 -2.57
CA GLY A 238 13.93 -11.34 -2.60
C GLY A 238 13.27 -12.38 -3.51
N LEU A 239 12.14 -12.08 -4.14
CA LEU A 239 11.53 -12.96 -5.15
C LEU A 239 12.41 -13.07 -6.41
N PHE A 240 13.13 -12.01 -6.74
CA PHE A 240 14.05 -12.03 -7.88
C PHE A 240 15.44 -12.49 -7.44
N PRO A 241 16.05 -13.47 -8.13
CA PRO A 241 17.33 -14.05 -7.74
C PRO A 241 18.52 -13.18 -8.24
N PHE A 242 18.73 -12.01 -7.63
CA PHE A 242 19.75 -11.03 -8.07
C PHE A 242 21.14 -11.63 -8.29
N ALA A 243 21.66 -12.32 -7.27
CA ALA A 243 23.04 -12.85 -7.34
C ALA A 243 23.20 -13.90 -8.44
N GLU A 244 22.21 -14.76 -8.66
CA GLU A 244 22.20 -15.76 -9.72
C GLU A 244 22.21 -15.09 -11.09
N LYS A 245 21.29 -14.14 -11.30
CA LYS A 245 21.15 -13.43 -12.57
C LYS A 245 22.37 -12.58 -12.93
N ILE A 246 23.02 -11.94 -11.96
CA ILE A 246 24.25 -11.20 -12.19
C ILE A 246 25.39 -12.16 -12.60
N LYS A 247 25.51 -13.32 -11.95
CA LYS A 247 26.52 -14.33 -12.30
C LYS A 247 26.29 -14.94 -13.68
N GLU A 248 25.02 -15.17 -14.08
CA GLU A 248 24.68 -15.66 -15.43
C GLU A 248 25.19 -14.74 -16.55
N LEU A 249 25.33 -13.44 -16.29
CA LEU A 249 25.82 -12.47 -17.27
C LEU A 249 27.33 -12.56 -17.51
N GLY A 250 28.08 -13.29 -16.65
CA GLY A 250 29.48 -13.55 -16.82
C GLY A 250 30.40 -12.33 -16.91
N LYS A 251 29.94 -11.17 -16.40
CA LYS A 251 30.68 -9.91 -16.41
C LYS A 251 31.66 -9.89 -15.25
N ASP A 252 32.92 -9.60 -15.52
CA ASP A 252 33.91 -9.31 -14.47
C ASP A 252 33.48 -8.03 -13.73
N THR A 253 33.46 -8.10 -12.40
CA THR A 253 33.07 -7.01 -11.53
C THR A 253 34.17 -6.68 -10.54
N ASP A 254 34.29 -5.42 -10.19
CA ASP A 254 35.14 -4.90 -9.11
C ASP A 254 34.27 -4.09 -8.12
N ALA A 255 34.90 -3.61 -7.05
CA ALA A 255 34.20 -2.89 -5.98
C ALA A 255 33.48 -1.60 -6.45
N SER A 256 33.82 -1.07 -7.62
CA SER A 256 33.19 0.14 -8.19
C SER A 256 32.11 -0.17 -9.22
N THR A 257 32.01 -1.41 -9.68
CA THR A 257 31.10 -1.81 -10.77
C THR A 257 29.63 -1.72 -10.33
N PRO A 258 28.75 -0.96 -11.02
CA PRO A 258 27.34 -0.96 -10.76
C PRO A 258 26.71 -2.33 -11.12
N LEU A 259 26.14 -3.02 -10.14
CA LEU A 259 25.44 -4.30 -10.31
C LEU A 259 23.94 -4.08 -10.58
N VAL A 260 23.38 -3.15 -9.84
CA VAL A 260 21.94 -2.83 -9.88
C VAL A 260 21.75 -1.31 -9.81
N VAL A 261 20.82 -0.80 -10.59
CA VAL A 261 20.31 0.58 -10.45
C VAL A 261 18.91 0.50 -9.87
N ASP A 262 18.72 0.96 -8.64
CA ASP A 262 17.45 1.06 -7.94
C ASP A 262 16.86 2.45 -8.21
N ILE A 263 15.89 2.50 -9.14
CA ILE A 263 15.33 3.74 -9.69
C ILE A 263 14.09 4.14 -8.86
N GLY A 264 14.12 5.33 -8.27
CA GLY A 264 13.10 5.78 -7.32
C GLY A 264 13.19 5.03 -5.98
N GLY A 265 14.41 4.70 -5.54
CA GLY A 265 14.64 3.86 -4.36
C GLY A 265 14.43 4.56 -3.01
N GLY A 266 13.97 5.82 -3.00
CA GLY A 266 13.63 6.57 -1.79
C GLY A 266 14.79 6.68 -0.80
N ALA A 267 14.53 6.33 0.46
CA ALA A 267 15.54 6.37 1.53
C ALA A 267 16.59 5.25 1.47
N GLY A 268 16.58 4.39 0.43
CA GLY A 268 17.62 3.38 0.18
C GLY A 268 17.46 2.05 0.93
N HIS A 269 16.35 1.81 1.63
CA HIS A 269 16.12 0.52 2.34
C HIS A 269 16.11 -0.67 1.38
N THR A 270 15.49 -0.51 0.22
CA THR A 270 15.46 -1.52 -0.85
C THR A 270 16.86 -1.73 -1.43
N SER A 271 17.59 -0.65 -1.71
CA SER A 271 18.98 -0.71 -2.21
C SER A 271 19.91 -1.47 -1.26
N ALA A 272 19.79 -1.23 0.05
CA ALA A 272 20.55 -1.95 1.08
C ALA A 272 20.23 -3.46 1.08
N GLN A 273 18.95 -3.82 0.97
CA GLN A 273 18.51 -5.21 0.88
C GLN A 273 19.02 -5.88 -0.40
N ILE A 274 18.92 -5.21 -1.56
CA ILE A 274 19.47 -5.73 -2.83
C ILE A 274 20.96 -5.96 -2.69
N ARG A 275 21.70 -5.04 -2.03
CA ARG A 275 23.15 -5.21 -1.80
C ARG A 275 23.44 -6.45 -0.97
N GLU A 276 22.68 -6.72 0.08
CA GLU A 276 22.83 -7.95 0.87
C GLU A 276 22.47 -9.22 0.06
N LEU A 277 21.44 -9.18 -0.79
CA LEU A 277 21.09 -10.26 -1.71
C LEU A 277 22.20 -10.54 -2.75
N CYS A 278 23.02 -9.54 -3.06
CA CYS A 278 24.20 -9.66 -3.92
C CYS A 278 25.51 -9.98 -3.15
N LYS A 279 25.41 -10.39 -1.89
CA LYS A 279 26.60 -10.72 -1.08
C LYS A 279 27.50 -11.75 -1.77
N GLY A 280 28.80 -11.49 -1.74
CA GLY A 280 29.79 -12.31 -2.42
C GLY A 280 30.01 -12.00 -3.91
N ILE A 281 29.36 -10.95 -4.43
CA ILE A 281 29.65 -10.34 -5.73
C ILE A 281 30.23 -8.95 -5.47
N GLU A 282 31.42 -8.67 -6.00
CA GLU A 282 32.00 -7.32 -5.92
C GLU A 282 31.18 -6.33 -6.77
N GLY A 283 30.95 -5.14 -6.23
CA GLY A 283 30.23 -4.09 -6.93
C GLY A 283 29.27 -3.31 -6.02
N THR A 284 28.55 -2.39 -6.62
CA THR A 284 27.65 -1.44 -5.93
C THR A 284 26.21 -1.56 -6.41
N VAL A 285 25.29 -1.10 -5.56
CA VAL A 285 23.92 -0.75 -5.94
C VAL A 285 23.85 0.76 -6.07
N VAL A 286 23.40 1.27 -7.22
CA VAL A 286 23.20 2.70 -7.43
C VAL A 286 21.77 3.03 -7.06
N LEU A 287 21.59 3.76 -5.98
CA LEU A 287 20.30 4.32 -5.54
C LEU A 287 20.02 5.61 -6.29
N GLN A 288 18.94 5.69 -7.04
CA GLN A 288 18.54 6.91 -7.74
C GLN A 288 17.20 7.41 -7.21
N ASP A 289 17.12 8.71 -6.94
CA ASP A 289 15.88 9.44 -6.62
C ASP A 289 16.09 10.94 -6.90
N LEU A 290 15.06 11.75 -6.68
CA LEU A 290 15.16 13.20 -6.80
C LEU A 290 16.19 13.79 -5.83
N SER A 291 16.76 14.93 -6.17
CA SER A 291 17.85 15.56 -5.40
C SER A 291 17.50 15.81 -3.94
N GLU A 292 16.27 16.24 -3.67
CA GLU A 292 15.75 16.49 -2.33
C GLU A 292 15.61 15.19 -1.50
N VAL A 293 15.32 14.06 -2.13
CA VAL A 293 15.25 12.75 -1.45
C VAL A 293 16.65 12.22 -1.16
N ILE A 294 17.55 12.33 -2.15
CA ILE A 294 18.96 11.88 -2.01
C ILE A 294 19.71 12.65 -0.93
N ALA A 295 19.38 13.94 -0.73
CA ALA A 295 20.02 14.78 0.29
C ALA A 295 19.82 14.24 1.72
N ASP A 296 18.73 13.49 1.98
CA ASP A 296 18.39 12.92 3.28
C ASP A 296 18.83 11.46 3.44
N VAL A 297 19.42 10.85 2.40
CA VAL A 297 19.84 9.44 2.43
C VAL A 297 21.07 9.25 3.32
N SER A 298 20.98 8.33 4.28
CA SER A 298 22.13 7.96 5.09
C SER A 298 23.10 7.07 4.31
N PRO A 299 24.41 7.29 4.44
CA PRO A 299 25.41 6.45 3.80
C PRO A 299 25.24 4.96 4.17
N THR A 300 25.27 4.08 3.17
CA THR A 300 25.15 2.63 3.31
C THR A 300 26.26 1.95 2.53
N GLU A 301 26.95 0.97 3.13
CA GLU A 301 28.04 0.25 2.50
C GLU A 301 27.59 -0.45 1.22
N GLY A 302 28.34 -0.24 0.13
CA GLY A 302 28.05 -0.82 -1.18
C GLY A 302 26.83 -0.21 -1.89
N VAL A 303 26.27 0.92 -1.37
CA VAL A 303 25.22 1.68 -2.03
C VAL A 303 25.75 3.07 -2.39
N VAL A 304 25.58 3.47 -3.65
CA VAL A 304 25.98 4.78 -4.18
C VAL A 304 24.72 5.59 -4.48
N ALA A 305 24.47 6.65 -3.70
CA ALA A 305 23.34 7.52 -3.91
C ALA A 305 23.61 8.52 -5.06
N MET A 306 22.66 8.67 -5.97
CA MET A 306 22.75 9.51 -7.17
C MET A 306 21.43 10.25 -7.39
N ALA A 307 21.46 11.57 -7.44
CA ALA A 307 20.30 12.37 -7.81
C ALA A 307 19.96 12.16 -9.29
N HIS A 308 18.73 11.72 -9.58
CA HIS A 308 18.26 11.49 -10.95
C HIS A 308 16.73 11.55 -11.03
N ASP A 309 16.25 12.25 -12.05
CA ASP A 309 14.85 12.26 -12.47
C ASP A 309 14.64 11.18 -13.55
N PHE A 310 13.89 10.13 -13.26
CA PHE A 310 13.68 8.99 -14.16
C PHE A 310 12.92 9.33 -15.47
N PHE A 311 12.36 10.53 -15.61
CA PHE A 311 11.85 11.03 -16.90
C PHE A 311 12.96 11.52 -17.83
N LYS A 312 14.15 11.72 -17.33
CA LYS A 312 15.35 12.10 -18.10
C LYS A 312 16.08 10.86 -18.61
N GLU A 313 17.09 11.09 -19.44
CA GLU A 313 17.95 10.00 -19.92
C GLU A 313 18.66 9.31 -18.75
N GLN A 314 18.60 7.96 -18.69
CA GLN A 314 19.25 7.18 -17.65
C GLN A 314 20.77 7.28 -17.80
N PRO A 315 21.49 7.85 -16.80
CA PRO A 315 22.94 8.11 -16.90
C PRO A 315 23.79 6.85 -16.72
N VAL A 316 23.29 5.84 -16.01
CA VAL A 316 24.03 4.60 -15.73
C VAL A 316 23.65 3.58 -16.77
N LYS A 317 24.57 3.27 -17.69
CA LYS A 317 24.35 2.43 -18.87
C LYS A 317 24.96 1.04 -18.73
N GLY A 318 24.36 0.04 -19.38
CA GLY A 318 24.91 -1.31 -19.48
C GLY A 318 25.05 -2.05 -18.14
N VAL A 319 24.17 -1.76 -17.19
CA VAL A 319 24.16 -2.40 -15.89
C VAL A 319 23.43 -3.74 -15.97
N PRO A 320 23.85 -4.77 -15.23
CA PRO A 320 23.16 -6.05 -15.20
C PRO A 320 21.67 -5.95 -14.93
N ILE A 321 21.28 -5.14 -13.92
CA ILE A 321 19.88 -5.05 -13.50
C ILE A 321 19.48 -3.59 -13.29
N TYR A 322 18.38 -3.19 -13.91
CA TYR A 322 17.59 -1.99 -13.57
C TYR A 322 16.40 -2.45 -12.75
N PHE A 323 16.16 -1.80 -11.63
CA PHE A 323 15.14 -2.19 -10.67
C PHE A 323 14.19 -1.04 -10.40
N LEU A 324 12.90 -1.31 -10.42
CA LEU A 324 11.82 -0.40 -10.03
C LEU A 324 10.96 -1.09 -8.99
N ARG A 325 10.65 -0.41 -7.90
CA ARG A 325 9.74 -0.94 -6.89
C ARG A 325 8.69 0.10 -6.50
N ARG A 326 7.41 -0.20 -6.77
CA ARG A 326 6.28 0.67 -6.47
C ARG A 326 6.45 2.07 -7.07
N ILE A 327 6.81 2.10 -8.34
CA ILE A 327 7.01 3.33 -9.13
C ILE A 327 5.98 3.43 -10.25
N LEU A 328 5.88 2.40 -11.09
CA LEU A 328 5.04 2.49 -12.30
C LEU A 328 3.54 2.46 -11.97
N HIS A 329 3.15 1.96 -10.81
CA HIS A 329 1.76 2.00 -10.37
C HIS A 329 1.27 3.43 -10.05
N ASP A 330 2.17 4.36 -9.77
CA ASP A 330 1.83 5.77 -9.55
C ASP A 330 1.53 6.53 -10.85
N TRP A 331 1.81 5.92 -11.99
CA TRP A 331 1.81 6.61 -13.29
C TRP A 331 0.86 5.98 -14.30
N ALA A 332 0.17 6.85 -15.07
CA ALA A 332 -0.57 6.42 -16.24
C ALA A 332 0.36 5.79 -17.29
N ASP A 333 -0.18 4.95 -18.18
CA ASP A 333 0.60 4.18 -19.16
C ASP A 333 1.54 5.05 -20.01
N ALA A 334 1.12 6.23 -20.44
CA ALA A 334 1.96 7.11 -21.24
C ALA A 334 3.24 7.57 -20.50
N SER A 335 3.09 7.92 -19.22
CA SER A 335 4.22 8.27 -18.35
C SER A 335 5.09 7.06 -18.04
N SER A 336 4.46 5.93 -17.72
CA SER A 336 5.16 4.65 -17.48
C SER A 336 5.98 4.21 -18.70
N VAL A 337 5.43 4.31 -19.91
CA VAL A 337 6.16 4.04 -21.17
C VAL A 337 7.34 4.97 -21.34
N THR A 338 7.22 6.25 -20.96
CA THR A 338 8.35 7.19 -21.00
C THR A 338 9.48 6.75 -20.09
N ILE A 339 9.17 6.41 -18.82
CA ILE A 339 10.15 5.90 -17.85
C ILE A 339 10.81 4.62 -18.39
N LEU A 340 10.01 3.66 -18.85
CA LEU A 340 10.50 2.38 -19.36
C LEU A 340 11.39 2.54 -20.58
N ARG A 341 11.11 3.48 -21.49
CA ARG A 341 11.97 3.78 -22.65
C ARG A 341 13.33 4.34 -22.21
N ARG A 342 13.37 5.23 -21.20
CA ARG A 342 14.64 5.72 -20.67
C ARG A 342 15.53 4.61 -20.13
N ILE A 343 14.91 3.59 -19.52
CA ILE A 343 15.62 2.40 -19.03
C ILE A 343 16.03 1.53 -20.22
N ALA A 344 15.13 1.23 -21.16
CA ALA A 344 15.42 0.42 -22.34
C ALA A 344 16.59 0.98 -23.18
N ASP A 345 16.65 2.33 -23.32
CA ASP A 345 17.75 3.01 -24.02
C ASP A 345 19.11 2.89 -23.28
N ALA A 346 19.09 2.60 -22.00
CA ALA A 346 20.26 2.40 -21.18
C ALA A 346 20.70 0.93 -21.05
N MET A 347 19.82 -0.01 -21.37
CA MET A 347 20.10 -1.45 -21.32
C MET A 347 21.08 -1.87 -22.41
N ASP A 348 21.95 -2.83 -22.10
CA ASP A 348 22.93 -3.36 -23.04
C ASP A 348 22.29 -4.51 -23.86
N ARG A 349 22.57 -4.53 -25.16
CA ARG A 349 22.10 -5.58 -26.08
C ARG A 349 23.08 -6.76 -26.18
N GLU A 350 24.36 -6.51 -25.94
CA GLU A 350 25.41 -7.54 -26.04
C GLU A 350 25.58 -8.31 -24.72
N LEU A 351 25.46 -7.58 -23.59
CA LEU A 351 25.36 -8.18 -22.26
C LEU A 351 23.94 -7.95 -21.77
N PRO A 352 23.02 -8.91 -21.91
CA PRO A 352 21.61 -8.68 -21.75
C PRO A 352 21.23 -8.20 -20.35
N SER A 353 21.13 -6.89 -20.21
CA SER A 353 20.57 -6.25 -19.02
C SER A 353 19.15 -6.76 -18.75
N ARG A 354 18.76 -6.79 -17.48
CA ARG A 354 17.42 -7.13 -17.02
C ARG A 354 16.75 -5.89 -16.45
N LEU A 355 15.48 -5.73 -16.74
CA LEU A 355 14.60 -4.85 -16.00
C LEU A 355 13.76 -5.69 -15.05
N VAL A 356 13.73 -5.32 -13.78
CA VAL A 356 12.92 -5.96 -12.73
C VAL A 356 11.96 -4.93 -12.14
N ILE A 357 10.66 -5.22 -12.18
CA ILE A 357 9.61 -4.36 -11.67
C ILE A 357 8.92 -5.09 -10.53
N ALA A 358 9.12 -4.63 -9.29
CA ALA A 358 8.53 -5.22 -8.08
C ALA A 358 7.28 -4.43 -7.67
N GLU A 359 6.11 -4.96 -8.04
CA GLU A 359 4.80 -4.33 -7.82
C GLU A 359 3.70 -5.37 -7.59
N GLN A 360 2.47 -4.92 -7.38
CA GLN A 360 1.34 -5.83 -7.41
C GLN A 360 1.13 -6.35 -8.85
N ILE A 361 0.81 -7.64 -8.96
CA ILE A 361 0.40 -8.26 -10.21
C ILE A 361 -1.02 -8.79 -10.01
N LEU A 362 -1.99 -8.03 -10.48
CA LEU A 362 -3.39 -8.35 -10.28
C LEU A 362 -3.79 -9.66 -10.93
N PRO A 363 -4.63 -10.47 -10.29
CA PRO A 363 -5.25 -11.61 -10.95
C PRO A 363 -6.30 -11.13 -11.96
N THR A 364 -6.58 -11.94 -12.98
CA THR A 364 -7.65 -11.66 -13.95
C THR A 364 -9.04 -11.81 -13.36
N ARG A 365 -9.18 -12.50 -12.23
CA ARG A 365 -10.43 -12.73 -11.50
C ARG A 365 -10.14 -12.84 -10.01
N GLY A 366 -11.10 -12.40 -9.18
CA GLY A 366 -11.01 -12.57 -7.74
C GLY A 366 -9.98 -11.65 -7.08
N ILE A 367 -9.88 -10.41 -7.54
CA ILE A 367 -9.06 -9.39 -6.90
C ILE A 367 -9.41 -9.29 -5.40
N SER A 368 -8.41 -9.19 -4.55
CA SER A 368 -8.62 -8.96 -3.12
C SER A 368 -9.17 -7.56 -2.86
N SER A 369 -9.92 -7.39 -1.76
CA SER A 369 -10.40 -6.06 -1.36
C SER A 369 -9.25 -5.07 -1.13
N GLU A 370 -8.11 -5.56 -0.66
CA GLU A 370 -6.91 -4.76 -0.43
C GLU A 370 -6.32 -4.24 -1.75
N SER A 371 -6.09 -5.14 -2.73
CA SER A 371 -5.57 -4.73 -4.04
C SER A 371 -6.54 -3.80 -4.78
N ALA A 372 -7.85 -4.06 -4.68
CA ALA A 372 -8.86 -3.17 -5.27
C ALA A 372 -8.87 -1.78 -4.59
N LEU A 373 -8.64 -1.71 -3.28
CA LEU A 373 -8.49 -0.45 -2.57
C LEU A 373 -7.26 0.31 -3.06
N VAL A 374 -6.11 -0.36 -3.16
CA VAL A 374 -4.87 0.28 -3.64
C VAL A 374 -5.05 0.79 -5.07
N ASP A 375 -5.64 0.00 -5.97
CA ASP A 375 -5.93 0.43 -7.35
C ASP A 375 -6.83 1.67 -7.39
N MET A 376 -7.86 1.73 -6.55
CA MET A 376 -8.71 2.92 -6.41
C MET A 376 -7.96 4.14 -5.86
N LEU A 377 -7.02 3.94 -4.93
CA LEU A 377 -6.15 5.01 -4.43
C LEU A 377 -5.26 5.55 -5.55
N MET A 378 -4.60 4.66 -6.29
CA MET A 378 -3.75 5.02 -7.44
C MET A 378 -4.54 5.79 -8.51
N MET A 379 -5.77 5.37 -8.81
CA MET A 379 -6.63 6.05 -9.78
C MET A 379 -6.91 7.52 -9.40
N THR A 380 -6.85 7.88 -8.12
CA THR A 380 -7.11 9.28 -7.70
C THR A 380 -6.12 10.27 -8.31
N PHE A 381 -4.90 9.84 -8.64
CA PHE A 381 -3.84 10.66 -9.25
C PHE A 381 -3.26 10.06 -10.53
N THR A 382 -4.06 9.25 -11.25
CA THR A 382 -3.79 8.65 -12.56
C THR A 382 -2.99 7.35 -12.56
N GLY A 383 -2.58 6.86 -11.41
CA GLY A 383 -1.92 5.56 -11.28
C GLY A 383 -2.88 4.39 -11.47
N MET A 384 -2.34 3.18 -11.51
CA MET A 384 -3.11 1.93 -11.61
C MET A 384 -2.28 0.70 -11.24
N GLU A 385 -2.93 -0.28 -10.65
CA GLU A 385 -2.38 -1.61 -10.51
C GLU A 385 -2.65 -2.42 -11.80
N ARG A 386 -1.75 -3.33 -12.18
CA ARG A 386 -1.80 -4.01 -13.48
C ARG A 386 -1.84 -5.53 -13.37
N THR A 387 -2.59 -6.15 -14.27
CA THR A 387 -2.55 -7.61 -14.53
C THR A 387 -1.32 -7.99 -15.35
N GLU A 388 -0.97 -9.27 -15.42
CA GLU A 388 0.13 -9.75 -16.28
C GLU A 388 0.00 -9.27 -17.71
N LYS A 389 -1.21 -9.38 -18.30
CA LYS A 389 -1.49 -8.93 -19.66
C LYS A 389 -1.23 -7.43 -19.83
N GLN A 390 -1.64 -6.61 -18.86
CA GLN A 390 -1.39 -5.16 -18.92
C GLN A 390 0.09 -4.83 -18.76
N TRP A 391 0.85 -5.60 -17.94
CA TRP A 391 2.31 -5.48 -17.88
C TRP A 391 2.98 -5.82 -19.20
N GLU A 392 2.57 -6.92 -19.87
CA GLU A 392 3.08 -7.29 -21.19
C GLU A 392 2.80 -6.20 -22.24
N GLU A 393 1.57 -5.67 -22.26
CA GLU A 393 1.16 -4.60 -23.18
C GLU A 393 1.93 -3.29 -22.93
N LEU A 394 2.16 -2.93 -21.67
CA LEU A 394 2.93 -1.74 -21.30
C LEU A 394 4.40 -1.86 -21.70
N LEU A 395 5.03 -2.98 -21.38
CA LEU A 395 6.43 -3.27 -21.72
C LEU A 395 6.66 -3.28 -23.24
N ALA A 396 5.75 -3.89 -23.99
CA ALA A 396 5.84 -3.92 -25.46
C ALA A 396 5.84 -2.52 -26.08
N GLN A 397 5.07 -1.57 -25.54
CA GLN A 397 5.07 -0.18 -25.98
C GLN A 397 6.41 0.54 -25.75
N ALA A 398 7.21 0.05 -24.81
CA ALA A 398 8.54 0.58 -24.50
C ALA A 398 9.69 -0.18 -25.20
N GLY A 399 9.39 -1.16 -26.07
CA GLY A 399 10.41 -2.01 -26.70
C GLY A 399 11.02 -3.07 -25.77
N LEU A 400 10.27 -3.44 -24.75
CA LEU A 400 10.63 -4.46 -23.76
C LEU A 400 9.69 -5.67 -23.86
N LYS A 401 10.14 -6.82 -23.38
CA LYS A 401 9.37 -8.06 -23.32
C LYS A 401 9.46 -8.66 -21.93
N ALA A 402 8.32 -8.94 -21.31
CA ALA A 402 8.27 -9.74 -20.09
C ALA A 402 8.75 -11.17 -20.39
N VAL A 403 9.63 -11.71 -19.53
CA VAL A 403 10.17 -13.06 -19.66
C VAL A 403 9.78 -13.94 -18.48
N HIS A 404 9.52 -13.36 -17.32
CA HIS A 404 9.06 -14.10 -16.15
C HIS A 404 8.25 -13.22 -15.19
N PHE A 405 7.26 -13.85 -14.52
CA PHE A 405 6.48 -13.24 -13.44
C PHE A 405 6.75 -14.05 -12.17
N TYR A 406 7.53 -13.48 -11.25
CA TYR A 406 7.78 -14.03 -9.93
C TYR A 406 6.60 -13.71 -9.02
N ARG A 407 5.99 -14.71 -8.42
CA ARG A 407 4.85 -14.56 -7.52
C ARG A 407 5.11 -15.24 -6.19
N ALA A 408 4.66 -14.63 -5.10
CA ALA A 408 4.59 -15.29 -3.81
C ALA A 408 3.16 -15.71 -3.50
N LEU A 409 3.00 -16.80 -2.79
CA LEU A 409 1.69 -17.29 -2.36
C LEU A 409 1.09 -16.33 -1.31
N GLY A 410 -0.21 -16.09 -1.41
CA GLY A 410 -0.97 -15.34 -0.42
C GLY A 410 -0.79 -13.82 -0.43
N THR A 411 -0.15 -13.27 -1.46
CA THR A 411 0.04 -11.83 -1.63
C THR A 411 -0.08 -11.43 -3.10
N PRO A 412 -0.60 -10.23 -3.41
CA PRO A 412 -0.61 -9.72 -4.78
C PRO A 412 0.77 -9.25 -5.26
N PHE A 413 1.73 -9.05 -4.34
CA PHE A 413 3.07 -8.58 -4.70
C PHE A 413 3.85 -9.64 -5.47
N GLY A 414 4.57 -9.16 -6.48
CA GLY A 414 5.39 -9.97 -7.35
C GLY A 414 6.54 -9.17 -7.96
N ALA A 415 7.27 -9.80 -8.87
CA ALA A 415 8.24 -9.11 -9.69
C ALA A 415 8.10 -9.54 -11.14
N VAL A 416 8.16 -8.57 -12.05
CA VAL A 416 8.16 -8.78 -13.50
C VAL A 416 9.60 -8.65 -13.99
N GLU A 417 10.15 -9.71 -14.57
CA GLU A 417 11.43 -9.68 -15.26
C GLU A 417 11.19 -9.38 -16.74
N ALA A 418 11.89 -8.37 -17.26
CA ALA A 418 11.81 -7.99 -18.66
C ALA A 418 13.19 -7.81 -19.29
N VAL A 419 13.26 -7.98 -20.60
CA VAL A 419 14.43 -7.80 -21.45
C VAL A 419 14.09 -6.90 -22.63
N LEU A 420 15.11 -6.43 -23.37
CA LEU A 420 14.89 -5.78 -24.66
C LEU A 420 14.20 -6.76 -25.62
N ALA A 421 13.20 -6.26 -26.38
CA ALA A 421 12.42 -7.05 -27.33
C ALA A 421 13.21 -7.39 -28.61
#